data_a58a309e726825de52afb12732c4340e
#
_entry.id   a58a309e726825de52afb12732c4340e
#
_cell.length_a   1.000
_cell.length_b   1.000
_cell.length_c   1.000
_cell.angle_alpha   90.00
_cell.angle_beta   90.00
_cell.angle_gamma   90.00
#
_symmetry.space_group_name_H-M   'P 1'
#
loop_
_entity.id
_entity.type
_entity.pdbx_description
1 polymer ?
#
loop_
_entity_poly.entity_id
_entity_poly.type
_entity_poly.pdbx_seq_one_letter_code
_entity_poly.pdbx_strand_id
1 'polypeptide(L)'
;MSPRIIGLCLVFGFVASPLFADPQRCGTRTPTDDETAAIEQQLTAKGRKPAATIAIPTYVHVISKGAGFDNGDVPDHMIRAQMSVLDNAFAGYTGGAPTGFSFNLVGVTRTVNERWHSMTILSREEREAKAALRQGGPETLNIYLTSGGGYLGWATFPSSYRSQPSQDGIVVNFRSLPHGTYVAYSEGDTATHEVGHWLSLYHTFQGGCTPNNDYVSDTPAEGRPAFGCPSSRDTCTRPSYPGVDPVENFMDYTDDPCMFAFTAGQAARMKKAWATFRQ
;
A
#
# COMPACT_ATOMS: atom_id res chain seq x y z
N MET A 1 24.91 -72.29 -9.57
CA MET A 1 24.56 -71.43 -8.41
C MET A 1 24.81 -70.00 -8.80
N SER A 2 23.76 -69.25 -9.17
CA SER A 2 23.89 -67.84 -9.54
C SER A 2 23.49 -66.96 -8.35
N PRO A 3 24.20 -65.87 -8.03
CA PRO A 3 23.85 -64.96 -6.98
C PRO A 3 22.75 -64.00 -7.47
N ARG A 4 21.65 -63.87 -6.69
CA ARG A 4 20.59 -62.88 -6.89
C ARG A 4 21.06 -61.54 -6.32
N ILE A 5 21.11 -60.50 -7.18
CA ILE A 5 21.34 -59.12 -6.81
C ILE A 5 19.99 -58.55 -6.35
N ILE A 6 19.90 -58.16 -5.07
CA ILE A 6 18.76 -57.45 -4.50
C ILE A 6 19.02 -55.98 -4.75
N GLY A 7 18.27 -55.38 -5.68
CA GLY A 7 18.28 -53.95 -5.92
C GLY A 7 17.49 -53.20 -4.83
N LEU A 8 18.18 -52.33 -4.10
CA LEU A 8 17.59 -51.43 -3.11
C LEU A 8 17.02 -50.20 -3.85
N CYS A 9 15.67 -50.11 -4.00
CA CYS A 9 15.01 -48.90 -4.50
C CYS A 9 14.98 -47.85 -3.41
N LEU A 10 15.81 -46.81 -3.54
CA LEU A 10 15.71 -45.59 -2.75
C LEU A 10 14.51 -44.76 -3.26
N VAL A 11 13.44 -44.73 -2.48
CA VAL A 11 12.30 -43.81 -2.71
C VAL A 11 12.69 -42.42 -2.19
N PHE A 12 13.04 -41.53 -3.11
CA PHE A 12 13.14 -40.09 -2.78
C PHE A 12 11.76 -39.57 -2.54
N GLY A 13 11.37 -39.37 -1.28
CA GLY A 13 10.19 -38.63 -0.91
C GLY A 13 10.37 -37.15 -1.25
N PHE A 14 9.66 -36.66 -2.27
CA PHE A 14 9.48 -35.22 -2.48
C PHE A 14 8.63 -34.67 -1.31
N VAL A 15 9.26 -33.99 -0.38
CA VAL A 15 8.56 -33.14 0.58
C VAL A 15 8.08 -31.93 -0.21
N ALA A 16 6.82 -31.93 -0.62
CA ALA A 16 6.16 -30.74 -1.16
C ALA A 16 6.09 -29.71 -0.04
N SER A 17 6.91 -28.65 -0.13
CA SER A 17 6.73 -27.47 0.69
C SER A 17 5.32 -26.92 0.46
N PRO A 18 4.58 -26.52 1.50
CA PRO A 18 3.29 -25.88 1.31
C PRO A 18 3.51 -24.62 0.46
N LEU A 19 2.92 -24.59 -0.73
CA LEU A 19 2.80 -23.39 -1.55
C LEU A 19 1.91 -22.43 -0.76
N PHE A 20 2.49 -21.52 0.00
CA PHE A 20 1.76 -20.34 0.46
C PHE A 20 1.45 -19.56 -0.82
N ALA A 21 0.17 -19.31 -1.09
CA ALA A 21 -0.22 -18.41 -2.16
C ALA A 21 0.43 -17.04 -1.89
N ASP A 22 0.99 -16.43 -2.92
CA ASP A 22 1.54 -15.09 -2.81
C ASP A 22 0.44 -14.13 -2.31
N PRO A 23 0.77 -13.20 -1.40
CA PRO A 23 -0.22 -12.24 -0.90
C PRO A 23 -0.72 -11.37 -2.05
N GLN A 24 -2.01 -11.01 -1.99
CA GLN A 24 -2.56 -10.03 -2.92
C GLN A 24 -1.94 -8.65 -2.69
N ARG A 25 -1.72 -7.88 -3.77
CA ARG A 25 -1.00 -6.60 -3.70
C ARG A 25 -1.65 -5.61 -2.73
N CYS A 26 -2.95 -5.38 -2.83
CA CYS A 26 -3.67 -4.40 -2.02
C CYS A 26 -5.05 -4.92 -1.62
N GLY A 27 -5.41 -4.71 -0.36
CA GLY A 27 -6.73 -4.99 0.19
C GLY A 27 -7.62 -3.76 0.30
N THR A 28 -7.15 -2.58 -0.08
CA THR A 28 -7.93 -1.34 -0.03
C THR A 28 -9.17 -1.47 -0.91
N ARG A 29 -10.33 -1.29 -0.29
CA ARG A 29 -11.61 -1.41 -0.98
C ARG A 29 -11.77 -0.28 -2.02
N THR A 30 -12.05 -0.64 -3.25
CA THR A 30 -12.49 0.33 -4.26
C THR A 30 -13.83 0.95 -3.82
N PRO A 31 -13.94 2.29 -3.73
CA PRO A 31 -15.22 2.93 -3.43
C PRO A 31 -16.26 2.61 -4.50
N THR A 32 -17.54 2.54 -4.12
CA THR A 32 -18.64 2.43 -5.07
C THR A 32 -18.76 3.69 -5.92
N ASP A 33 -19.54 3.64 -7.00
CA ASP A 33 -19.76 4.81 -7.86
C ASP A 33 -20.37 5.99 -7.09
N ASP A 34 -21.34 5.73 -6.19
CA ASP A 34 -21.96 6.75 -5.35
C ASP A 34 -20.97 7.36 -4.34
N GLU A 35 -20.14 6.52 -3.72
CA GLU A 35 -19.08 6.98 -2.81
C GLU A 35 -18.05 7.81 -3.56
N THR A 36 -17.64 7.35 -4.73
CA THR A 36 -16.72 8.07 -5.63
C THR A 36 -17.31 9.43 -6.01
N ALA A 37 -18.54 9.47 -6.46
CA ALA A 37 -19.24 10.74 -6.80
C ALA A 37 -19.29 11.71 -5.61
N ALA A 38 -19.57 11.22 -4.41
CA ALA A 38 -19.58 12.02 -3.19
C ALA A 38 -18.18 12.55 -2.82
N ILE A 39 -17.13 11.74 -2.98
CA ILE A 39 -15.75 12.16 -2.75
C ILE A 39 -15.35 13.24 -3.76
N GLU A 40 -15.60 13.03 -5.05
CA GLU A 40 -15.25 13.98 -6.11
C GLU A 40 -16.01 15.31 -5.95
N GLN A 41 -17.28 15.28 -5.54
CA GLN A 41 -18.04 16.47 -5.20
C GLN A 41 -17.39 17.27 -4.07
N GLN A 42 -16.95 16.61 -2.99
CA GLN A 42 -16.26 17.26 -1.88
C GLN A 42 -14.91 17.83 -2.32
N LEU A 43 -14.17 17.10 -3.13
CA LEU A 43 -12.89 17.55 -3.69
C LEU A 43 -13.07 18.74 -4.64
N THR A 44 -14.18 18.87 -5.38
CA THR A 44 -14.43 20.00 -6.29
C THR A 44 -14.97 21.23 -5.58
N ALA A 45 -15.50 21.10 -4.37
CA ALA A 45 -15.96 22.24 -3.58
C ALA A 45 -14.80 23.23 -3.30
N LYS A 46 -15.11 24.53 -3.20
CA LYS A 46 -14.13 25.56 -2.81
C LYS A 46 -13.69 25.29 -1.36
N GLY A 47 -12.52 24.67 -1.22
CA GLY A 47 -11.90 24.39 0.07
C GLY A 47 -10.75 25.33 0.40
N ARG A 48 -10.06 25.06 1.51
CA ARG A 48 -8.80 25.72 1.87
C ARG A 48 -7.75 25.49 0.78
N LYS A 49 -6.91 26.49 0.53
CA LYS A 49 -5.74 26.31 -0.31
C LYS A 49 -4.74 25.39 0.42
N PRO A 50 -4.32 24.27 -0.17
CA PRO A 50 -3.35 23.41 0.47
C PRO A 50 -2.01 24.13 0.65
N ALA A 51 -1.28 23.77 1.71
CA ALA A 51 0.10 24.22 1.89
C ALA A 51 1.01 23.69 0.77
N ALA A 52 2.08 24.42 0.47
CA ALA A 52 3.06 23.99 -0.52
C ALA A 52 3.80 22.72 -0.07
N THR A 53 4.15 22.65 1.22
CA THR A 53 4.80 21.52 1.87
C THR A 53 4.01 21.11 3.11
N ILE A 54 3.92 19.81 3.37
CA ILE A 54 3.15 19.22 4.46
C ILE A 54 4.02 18.13 5.10
N ALA A 55 4.42 18.35 6.35
CA ALA A 55 5.09 17.34 7.15
C ALA A 55 4.05 16.53 7.93
N ILE A 56 3.95 15.23 7.68
CA ILE A 56 2.97 14.33 8.28
C ILE A 56 3.58 13.67 9.53
N PRO A 57 3.06 13.94 10.73
CA PRO A 57 3.42 13.19 11.93
C PRO A 57 3.05 11.71 11.70
N THR A 58 4.00 10.80 11.91
CA THR A 58 3.81 9.37 11.61
C THR A 58 4.12 8.53 12.84
N TYR A 59 3.18 7.66 13.21
CA TYR A 59 3.37 6.60 14.20
C TYR A 59 3.47 5.25 13.50
N VAL A 60 4.38 4.40 13.98
CA VAL A 60 4.51 3.00 13.53
C VAL A 60 4.17 2.06 14.69
N HIS A 61 3.22 1.17 14.47
CA HIS A 61 2.75 0.19 15.43
C HIS A 61 3.22 -1.20 15.01
N VAL A 62 4.29 -1.70 15.64
CA VAL A 62 4.77 -3.07 15.44
C VAL A 62 3.87 -4.02 16.24
N ILE A 63 3.13 -4.87 15.54
CA ILE A 63 2.21 -5.84 16.15
C ILE A 63 2.75 -7.24 15.84
N SER A 64 3.32 -7.88 16.83
CA SER A 64 3.97 -9.20 16.70
C SER A 64 3.19 -10.30 17.44
N LYS A 65 3.48 -11.56 17.10
CA LYS A 65 3.03 -12.74 17.87
C LYS A 65 4.10 -13.24 18.84
N GLY A 66 5.26 -12.58 18.91
CA GLY A 66 6.40 -12.93 19.76
C GLY A 66 7.67 -12.23 19.30
N ALA A 67 8.79 -12.57 19.92
CA ALA A 67 10.09 -12.01 19.59
C ALA A 67 10.62 -12.54 18.23
N GLY A 68 11.45 -11.72 17.58
CA GLY A 68 12.12 -12.03 16.31
C GLY A 68 11.29 -11.71 15.07
N PHE A 69 12.01 -11.43 13.97
CA PHE A 69 11.42 -10.94 12.71
C PHE A 69 10.34 -11.88 12.16
N ASP A 70 10.52 -13.20 12.17
CA ASP A 70 9.53 -14.16 11.67
C ASP A 70 8.21 -14.14 12.44
N ASN A 71 8.23 -13.56 13.64
CA ASN A 71 7.05 -13.35 14.48
C ASN A 71 6.48 -11.92 14.35
N GLY A 72 7.00 -11.11 13.44
CA GLY A 72 6.57 -9.73 13.22
C GLY A 72 7.20 -8.70 14.16
N ASP A 73 8.22 -9.08 14.95
CA ASP A 73 9.00 -8.13 15.75
C ASP A 73 10.04 -7.42 14.85
N VAL A 74 9.55 -6.41 14.15
CA VAL A 74 10.32 -5.66 13.14
C VAL A 74 11.37 -4.80 13.81
N PRO A 75 12.66 -4.91 13.44
CA PRO A 75 13.72 -4.10 14.02
C PRO A 75 13.66 -2.64 13.53
N ASP A 76 14.13 -1.71 14.38
CA ASP A 76 14.05 -0.26 14.13
C ASP A 76 14.75 0.20 12.85
N HIS A 77 15.78 -0.49 12.39
CA HIS A 77 16.47 -0.12 11.15
C HIS A 77 15.58 -0.30 9.92
N MET A 78 14.70 -1.33 9.89
CA MET A 78 13.73 -1.52 8.81
C MET A 78 12.63 -0.44 8.85
N ILE A 79 12.20 -0.04 10.04
CA ILE A 79 11.25 1.08 10.20
C ILE A 79 11.86 2.38 9.64
N ARG A 80 13.12 2.69 10.01
CA ARG A 80 13.81 3.86 9.47
C ARG A 80 14.00 3.79 7.96
N ALA A 81 14.33 2.61 7.42
CA ALA A 81 14.44 2.41 5.99
C ALA A 81 13.09 2.68 5.29
N GLN A 82 11.98 2.19 5.86
CA GLN A 82 10.64 2.45 5.33
C GLN A 82 10.30 3.96 5.34
N MET A 83 10.65 4.69 6.39
CA MET A 83 10.44 6.14 6.42
C MET A 83 11.23 6.85 5.33
N SER A 84 12.47 6.41 5.06
CA SER A 84 13.29 6.96 3.96
C SER A 84 12.70 6.65 2.59
N VAL A 85 12.11 5.46 2.39
CA VAL A 85 11.41 5.12 1.14
C VAL A 85 10.21 6.05 0.93
N LEU A 86 9.38 6.26 1.95
CA LEU A 86 8.25 7.19 1.87
C LEU A 86 8.71 8.61 1.52
N ASP A 87 9.71 9.14 2.21
CA ASP A 87 10.22 10.49 1.95
C ASP A 87 10.77 10.63 0.52
N ASN A 88 11.54 9.64 0.03
CA ASN A 88 12.10 9.67 -1.33
C ASN A 88 11.01 9.58 -2.41
N ALA A 89 10.05 8.69 -2.28
CA ALA A 89 8.96 8.50 -3.22
C ALA A 89 8.08 9.77 -3.31
N PHE A 90 7.67 10.32 -2.17
CA PHE A 90 6.83 11.51 -2.13
C PHE A 90 7.58 12.83 -2.44
N ALA A 91 8.91 12.86 -2.29
CA ALA A 91 9.75 13.95 -2.76
C ALA A 91 10.01 13.90 -4.29
N GLY A 92 9.66 12.80 -4.96
CA GLY A 92 9.92 12.59 -6.39
C GLY A 92 11.38 12.21 -6.70
N TYR A 93 12.17 11.81 -5.70
CA TYR A 93 13.57 11.43 -5.90
C TYR A 93 13.74 10.09 -6.61
N THR A 94 12.69 9.28 -6.64
CA THR A 94 12.65 8.00 -7.36
C THR A 94 12.38 8.14 -8.85
N GLY A 95 11.88 9.28 -9.33
CA GLY A 95 11.63 9.56 -10.76
C GLY A 95 10.28 10.21 -11.07
N GLY A 96 9.36 10.30 -10.10
CA GLY A 96 8.06 10.94 -10.25
C GLY A 96 8.04 12.44 -9.95
N ALA A 97 6.83 13.02 -9.92
CA ALA A 97 6.62 14.40 -9.53
C ALA A 97 6.75 14.58 -8.00
N PRO A 98 7.34 15.68 -7.50
CA PRO A 98 7.37 15.98 -6.09
C PRO A 98 5.95 16.30 -5.59
N THR A 99 5.51 15.58 -4.56
CA THR A 99 4.16 15.73 -4.01
C THR A 99 4.07 16.88 -2.99
N GLY A 100 5.19 17.24 -2.38
CA GLY A 100 5.26 18.20 -1.28
C GLY A 100 4.87 17.64 0.09
N PHE A 101 4.70 16.33 0.22
CA PHE A 101 4.56 15.64 1.50
C PHE A 101 5.91 15.10 1.97
N SER A 102 6.09 15.07 3.29
CA SER A 102 7.18 14.40 3.99
C SER A 102 6.65 13.74 5.26
N PHE A 103 7.39 12.77 5.80
CA PHE A 103 6.91 11.93 6.91
C PHE A 103 7.85 12.01 8.10
N ASN A 104 7.35 12.54 9.21
CA ASN A 104 8.11 12.68 10.44
C ASN A 104 7.76 11.56 11.42
N LEU A 105 8.66 10.60 11.64
CA LEU A 105 8.47 9.52 12.60
C LEU A 105 8.49 10.12 14.03
N VAL A 106 7.32 10.18 14.66
CA VAL A 106 7.14 10.72 16.02
C VAL A 106 7.07 9.65 17.10
N GLY A 107 6.81 8.40 16.72
CA GLY A 107 6.82 7.32 17.70
C GLY A 107 6.72 5.93 17.09
N VAL A 108 7.24 4.94 17.81
CA VAL A 108 7.11 3.51 17.51
C VAL A 108 6.52 2.83 18.73
N THR A 109 5.44 2.07 18.56
CA THR A 109 4.91 1.22 19.63
C THR A 109 5.14 -0.25 19.28
N ARG A 110 5.26 -1.10 20.29
CA ARG A 110 5.47 -2.54 20.14
C ARG A 110 4.44 -3.29 20.99
N THR A 111 3.63 -4.13 20.34
CA THR A 111 2.56 -4.88 20.97
C THR A 111 2.67 -6.35 20.62
N VAL A 112 2.81 -7.22 21.61
CA VAL A 112 2.74 -8.67 21.38
C VAL A 112 1.29 -9.10 21.53
N ASN A 113 0.65 -9.40 20.38
CA ASN A 113 -0.74 -9.85 20.33
C ASN A 113 -0.95 -10.68 19.03
N GLU A 114 -0.99 -11.99 19.17
CA GLU A 114 -1.09 -12.93 18.03
C GLU A 114 -2.38 -12.73 17.22
N ARG A 115 -3.50 -12.42 17.87
CA ARG A 115 -4.77 -12.16 17.18
C ARG A 115 -4.69 -10.89 16.31
N TRP A 116 -4.13 -9.81 16.85
CA TRP A 116 -3.96 -8.57 16.10
C TRP A 116 -2.88 -8.70 15.03
N HIS A 117 -1.81 -9.48 15.29
CA HIS A 117 -0.79 -9.79 14.29
C HIS A 117 -1.39 -10.45 13.05
N SER A 118 -2.39 -11.30 13.23
CA SER A 118 -3.06 -12.07 12.16
C SER A 118 -4.36 -11.40 11.66
N MET A 119 -4.56 -10.10 11.96
CA MET A 119 -5.76 -9.38 11.53
C MET A 119 -5.93 -9.41 10.00
N THR A 120 -7.18 -9.44 9.57
CA THR A 120 -7.58 -9.28 8.17
C THR A 120 -8.38 -8.00 7.99
N ILE A 121 -8.49 -7.54 6.76
CA ILE A 121 -9.26 -6.33 6.45
C ILE A 121 -10.70 -6.43 6.95
N LEU A 122 -11.21 -5.38 7.58
CA LEU A 122 -12.55 -5.26 8.18
C LEU A 122 -12.84 -6.26 9.30
N SER A 123 -11.83 -6.98 9.79
CA SER A 123 -11.99 -7.91 10.92
C SER A 123 -12.25 -7.18 12.24
N ARG A 124 -12.69 -7.94 13.22
CA ARG A 124 -12.80 -7.45 14.60
C ARG A 124 -11.43 -7.09 15.17
N GLU A 125 -10.43 -7.90 14.86
CA GLU A 125 -9.03 -7.74 15.29
C GLU A 125 -8.43 -6.44 14.77
N GLU A 126 -8.71 -6.07 13.52
CA GLU A 126 -8.30 -4.78 12.97
C GLU A 126 -8.94 -3.62 13.73
N ARG A 127 -10.25 -3.70 13.95
CA ARG A 127 -10.96 -2.63 14.67
C ARG A 127 -10.47 -2.47 16.11
N GLU A 128 -10.21 -3.56 16.81
CA GLU A 128 -9.67 -3.56 18.18
C GLU A 128 -8.25 -2.96 18.20
N ALA A 129 -7.37 -3.41 17.31
CA ALA A 129 -5.97 -2.95 17.24
C ALA A 129 -5.89 -1.45 16.93
N LYS A 130 -6.60 -1.00 15.89
CA LYS A 130 -6.62 0.41 15.50
C LYS A 130 -7.23 1.29 16.60
N ALA A 131 -8.34 0.89 17.20
CA ALA A 131 -8.96 1.64 18.30
C ALA A 131 -8.03 1.79 19.52
N ALA A 132 -7.22 0.76 19.80
CA ALA A 132 -6.30 0.77 20.95
C ALA A 132 -4.99 1.53 20.70
N LEU A 133 -4.48 1.50 19.47
CA LEU A 133 -3.12 1.95 19.17
C LEU A 133 -3.06 3.30 18.44
N ARG A 134 -4.12 3.72 17.76
CA ARG A 134 -4.11 4.94 16.95
C ARG A 134 -3.75 6.17 17.78
N GLN A 135 -2.88 7.01 17.21
CA GLN A 135 -2.38 8.26 17.81
C GLN A 135 -2.72 9.47 16.92
N GLY A 136 -2.86 10.62 17.53
CA GLY A 136 -2.99 11.93 16.86
C GLY A 136 -4.35 12.22 16.22
N GLY A 137 -4.41 13.25 15.41
CA GLY A 137 -5.59 13.76 14.71
C GLY A 137 -5.72 13.27 13.25
N PRO A 138 -6.55 13.91 12.43
CA PRO A 138 -6.72 13.56 11.01
C PRO A 138 -5.44 13.74 10.19
N GLU A 139 -4.54 14.62 10.63
CA GLU A 139 -3.25 14.93 10.03
C GLU A 139 -2.17 13.87 10.31
N THR A 140 -2.45 12.90 11.21
CA THR A 140 -1.45 11.94 11.69
C THR A 140 -1.59 10.59 11.00
N LEU A 141 -0.54 10.15 10.31
CA LEU A 141 -0.46 8.81 9.73
C LEU A 141 -0.14 7.77 10.81
N ASN A 142 -0.91 6.69 10.82
CA ASN A 142 -0.65 5.51 11.64
C ASN A 142 -0.39 4.30 10.72
N ILE A 143 0.79 3.69 10.84
CA ILE A 143 1.22 2.51 10.09
C ILE A 143 1.21 1.31 11.02
N TYR A 144 0.37 0.32 10.73
CA TYR A 144 0.26 -0.92 11.51
C TYR A 144 1.00 -2.05 10.79
N LEU A 145 2.09 -2.52 11.37
CA LEU A 145 2.89 -3.63 10.83
C LEU A 145 2.38 -4.95 11.38
N THR A 146 1.90 -5.82 10.48
CA THR A 146 1.25 -7.11 10.81
C THR A 146 1.64 -8.18 9.79
N SER A 147 1.05 -9.38 9.87
CA SER A 147 1.20 -10.40 8.83
C SER A 147 0.40 -10.13 7.54
N GLY A 148 -0.37 -9.04 7.50
CA GLY A 148 -1.08 -8.59 6.29
C GLY A 148 -2.33 -9.41 5.92
N GLY A 149 -2.71 -10.44 6.69
CA GLY A 149 -3.98 -11.18 6.51
C GLY A 149 -4.27 -11.68 5.08
N GLY A 150 -3.23 -11.99 4.29
CA GLY A 150 -3.35 -12.41 2.89
C GLY A 150 -3.13 -11.29 1.88
N TYR A 151 -2.87 -10.06 2.33
CA TYR A 151 -2.54 -8.89 1.51
C TYR A 151 -1.14 -8.36 1.86
N LEU A 152 -0.53 -7.60 0.95
CA LEU A 152 0.68 -6.82 1.25
C LEU A 152 0.32 -5.60 2.13
N GLY A 153 -0.81 -4.96 1.87
CA GLY A 153 -1.31 -3.86 2.68
C GLY A 153 -2.75 -3.49 2.39
N TRP A 154 -3.27 -2.55 3.18
CA TRP A 154 -4.51 -1.83 2.91
C TRP A 154 -4.56 -0.51 3.67
N ALA A 155 -5.36 0.43 3.16
CA ALA A 155 -5.54 1.76 3.73
C ALA A 155 -7.01 2.10 3.99
N THR A 156 -7.23 3.11 4.81
CA THR A 156 -8.50 3.84 4.88
C THR A 156 -8.42 5.12 4.05
N PHE A 157 -9.43 5.37 3.22
CA PHE A 157 -9.54 6.64 2.50
C PHE A 157 -9.79 7.80 3.46
N PRO A 158 -9.26 9.01 3.18
CA PRO A 158 -9.40 10.14 4.09
C PRO A 158 -10.84 10.62 4.24
N SER A 159 -11.70 10.38 3.25
CA SER A 159 -13.14 10.65 3.32
C SER A 159 -13.87 9.91 4.44
N SER A 160 -13.34 8.75 4.86
CA SER A 160 -13.91 7.94 5.95
C SER A 160 -13.55 8.47 7.34
N TYR A 161 -12.55 9.36 7.47
CA TYR A 161 -12.03 9.79 8.75
C TYR A 161 -13.12 10.34 9.68
N ARG A 162 -13.99 11.20 9.14
CA ARG A 162 -15.03 11.87 9.94
C ARG A 162 -16.02 10.89 10.58
N SER A 163 -16.31 9.79 9.91
CA SER A 163 -17.26 8.77 10.41
C SER A 163 -16.58 7.70 11.25
N GLN A 164 -15.30 7.39 10.98
CA GLN A 164 -14.56 6.29 11.62
C GLN A 164 -13.13 6.70 11.99
N PRO A 165 -12.93 7.75 12.82
CA PRO A 165 -11.59 8.28 13.10
C PRO A 165 -10.66 7.25 13.76
N SER A 166 -11.20 6.34 14.58
CA SER A 166 -10.41 5.29 15.23
C SER A 166 -9.88 4.23 14.26
N GLN A 167 -10.40 4.14 13.04
CA GLN A 167 -10.01 3.15 12.04
C GLN A 167 -9.02 3.68 11.01
N ASP A 168 -8.63 4.96 11.13
CA ASP A 168 -7.75 5.61 10.17
C ASP A 168 -6.32 5.07 10.21
N GLY A 169 -5.67 5.03 9.06
CA GLY A 169 -4.30 4.60 8.87
C GLY A 169 -4.13 3.53 7.80
N ILE A 170 -2.92 3.00 7.71
CA ILE A 170 -2.56 1.93 6.78
C ILE A 170 -2.08 0.69 7.53
N VAL A 171 -2.39 -0.48 7.02
CA VAL A 171 -1.81 -1.76 7.47
C VAL A 171 -0.82 -2.22 6.41
N VAL A 172 0.34 -2.66 6.84
CA VAL A 172 1.42 -3.14 5.96
C VAL A 172 1.90 -4.50 6.46
N ASN A 173 2.03 -5.44 5.56
CA ASN A 173 2.67 -6.71 5.84
C ASN A 173 4.16 -6.46 6.13
N PHE A 174 4.61 -6.84 7.32
CA PHE A 174 5.98 -6.57 7.74
C PHE A 174 7.06 -7.19 6.82
N ARG A 175 6.70 -8.22 6.04
CA ARG A 175 7.60 -8.88 5.08
C ARG A 175 7.80 -8.09 3.79
N SER A 176 6.98 -7.05 3.54
CA SER A 176 7.11 -6.13 2.40
C SER A 176 7.86 -4.83 2.75
N LEU A 177 8.36 -4.69 3.96
CA LEU A 177 9.25 -3.60 4.33
C LEU A 177 10.61 -3.72 3.63
N PRO A 178 11.41 -2.65 3.51
CA PRO A 178 12.77 -2.74 3.03
C PRO A 178 13.56 -3.80 3.80
N HIS A 179 14.26 -4.68 3.07
CA HIS A 179 14.96 -5.86 3.59
C HIS A 179 14.02 -6.97 4.12
N GLY A 180 12.74 -6.93 3.76
CA GLY A 180 11.77 -7.97 4.06
C GLY A 180 11.98 -9.24 3.23
N THR A 181 11.09 -10.22 3.39
CA THR A 181 11.26 -11.54 2.78
C THR A 181 10.42 -11.78 1.52
N TYR A 182 9.55 -10.85 1.14
CA TYR A 182 8.82 -10.90 -0.13
C TYR A 182 9.64 -10.22 -1.23
N VAL A 183 10.49 -10.97 -1.91
CA VAL A 183 11.52 -10.46 -2.83
C VAL A 183 10.98 -9.47 -3.87
N ALA A 184 9.82 -9.73 -4.47
CA ALA A 184 9.19 -8.84 -5.43
C ALA A 184 8.62 -7.55 -4.79
N TYR A 185 8.45 -7.52 -3.46
CA TYR A 185 7.73 -6.48 -2.72
C TYR A 185 8.47 -6.07 -1.43
N SER A 186 9.80 -6.07 -1.44
CA SER A 186 10.62 -5.78 -0.25
C SER A 186 11.49 -4.53 -0.38
N GLU A 187 11.12 -3.60 -1.25
CA GLU A 187 11.74 -2.28 -1.34
C GLU A 187 10.95 -1.22 -0.57
N GLY A 188 9.75 -1.55 -0.08
CA GLY A 188 8.92 -0.71 0.79
C GLY A 188 7.79 0.04 0.07
N ASP A 189 7.56 -0.24 -1.20
CA ASP A 189 6.56 0.46 -2.01
C ASP A 189 5.12 0.03 -1.72
N THR A 190 4.95 -1.07 -0.98
CA THR A 190 3.65 -1.37 -0.37
C THR A 190 3.16 -0.22 0.52
N ALA A 191 4.01 0.30 1.40
CA ALA A 191 3.62 1.44 2.25
C ALA A 191 3.40 2.71 1.42
N THR A 192 4.21 2.95 0.38
CA THR A 192 4.06 4.08 -0.55
C THR A 192 2.70 4.04 -1.25
N HIS A 193 2.30 2.87 -1.75
CA HIS A 193 0.99 2.61 -2.36
C HIS A 193 -0.16 2.90 -1.39
N GLU A 194 -0.11 2.32 -0.19
CA GLU A 194 -1.18 2.48 0.80
C GLU A 194 -1.29 3.93 1.32
N VAL A 195 -0.17 4.66 1.45
CA VAL A 195 -0.20 6.09 1.75
C VAL A 195 -0.84 6.89 0.62
N GLY A 196 -0.65 6.48 -0.64
CA GLY A 196 -1.38 7.06 -1.78
C GLY A 196 -2.89 6.99 -1.57
N HIS A 197 -3.44 5.84 -1.18
CA HIS A 197 -4.87 5.70 -0.84
C HIS A 197 -5.28 6.54 0.38
N TRP A 198 -4.43 6.54 1.42
CA TRP A 198 -4.65 7.34 2.63
C TRP A 198 -4.70 8.86 2.32
N LEU A 199 -4.09 9.27 1.20
CA LEU A 199 -4.13 10.63 0.63
C LEU A 199 -5.15 10.76 -0.52
N SER A 200 -6.07 9.79 -0.72
CA SER A 200 -7.19 9.83 -1.68
C SER A 200 -6.85 9.51 -3.13
N LEU A 201 -5.73 8.86 -3.42
CA LEU A 201 -5.50 8.29 -4.74
C LEU A 201 -6.29 6.99 -4.91
N TYR A 202 -6.82 6.79 -6.09
CA TYR A 202 -7.37 5.52 -6.55
C TYR A 202 -6.26 4.69 -7.24
N HIS A 203 -6.54 3.41 -7.50
CA HIS A 203 -5.68 2.63 -8.38
C HIS A 203 -5.71 3.20 -9.80
N THR A 204 -4.61 3.09 -10.54
CA THR A 204 -4.51 3.56 -11.93
C THR A 204 -5.53 2.92 -12.85
N PHE A 205 -5.92 1.69 -12.56
CA PHE A 205 -6.91 0.91 -13.32
C PHE A 205 -8.36 1.05 -12.79
N GLN A 206 -8.60 1.87 -11.76
CA GLN A 206 -9.96 2.12 -11.27
C GLN A 206 -10.76 2.89 -12.31
N GLY A 207 -11.96 2.41 -12.64
CA GLY A 207 -12.77 2.98 -13.72
C GLY A 207 -12.41 2.46 -15.12
N GLY A 208 -11.27 1.79 -15.26
CA GLY A 208 -10.86 1.17 -16.52
C GLY A 208 -10.71 2.16 -17.68
N CYS A 209 -10.99 1.69 -18.90
CA CYS A 209 -10.94 2.53 -20.09
C CYS A 209 -12.17 3.45 -20.20
N THR A 210 -12.28 4.40 -19.27
CA THR A 210 -13.34 5.42 -19.23
C THR A 210 -12.73 6.84 -19.19
N PRO A 211 -13.50 7.89 -19.53
CA PRO A 211 -12.99 9.27 -19.48
C PRO A 211 -12.53 9.73 -18.10
N ASN A 212 -13.09 9.17 -17.04
CA ASN A 212 -12.75 9.54 -15.67
C ASN A 212 -11.58 8.71 -15.11
N ASN A 213 -11.39 7.48 -15.60
CA ASN A 213 -10.35 6.56 -15.14
C ASN A 213 -10.18 6.62 -13.60
N ASP A 214 -8.99 6.94 -13.10
CA ASP A 214 -8.65 7.13 -11.68
C ASP A 214 -8.92 8.56 -11.16
N TYR A 215 -9.62 9.40 -11.93
CA TYR A 215 -9.87 10.82 -11.65
C TYR A 215 -8.62 11.69 -11.58
N VAL A 216 -7.56 11.29 -12.27
CA VAL A 216 -6.31 12.05 -12.43
C VAL A 216 -6.00 12.18 -13.94
N SER A 217 -6.01 13.40 -14.44
CA SER A 217 -6.00 13.65 -15.89
C SER A 217 -4.68 13.36 -16.59
N ASP A 218 -3.58 13.30 -15.85
CA ASP A 218 -2.24 12.99 -16.38
C ASP A 218 -1.79 11.54 -16.09
N THR A 219 -2.71 10.71 -15.59
CA THR A 219 -2.56 9.26 -15.51
C THR A 219 -3.24 8.65 -16.72
N PRO A 220 -2.53 7.96 -17.63
CA PRO A 220 -3.16 7.25 -18.74
C PRO A 220 -4.19 6.24 -18.25
N ALA A 221 -5.28 6.06 -19.03
CA ALA A 221 -6.31 5.10 -18.67
C ALA A 221 -5.77 3.67 -18.74
N GLU A 222 -6.05 2.89 -17.71
CA GLU A 222 -5.64 1.50 -17.59
C GLU A 222 -6.87 0.60 -17.36
N GLY A 223 -6.99 -0.48 -18.15
CA GLY A 223 -8.18 -1.33 -18.13
C GLY A 223 -8.20 -2.39 -17.03
N ARG A 224 -7.03 -2.75 -16.49
CA ARG A 224 -6.84 -3.76 -15.44
C ARG A 224 -5.43 -3.66 -14.86
N PRO A 225 -5.19 -4.12 -13.61
CA PRO A 225 -3.87 -4.01 -12.97
C PRO A 225 -2.77 -4.72 -13.76
N ALA A 226 -1.56 -4.18 -13.69
CA ALA A 226 -0.34 -4.83 -14.12
C ALA A 226 0.29 -5.62 -12.96
N PHE A 227 1.01 -6.69 -13.29
CA PHE A 227 1.76 -7.51 -12.33
C PHE A 227 3.15 -7.80 -12.89
N GLY A 228 4.11 -8.08 -12.04
CA GLY A 228 5.51 -8.20 -12.43
C GLY A 228 6.07 -6.85 -12.90
N CYS A 229 6.97 -6.87 -13.90
CA CYS A 229 7.57 -5.68 -14.51
C CYS A 229 7.33 -5.65 -16.02
N PRO A 230 6.10 -5.48 -16.49
CA PRO A 230 5.82 -5.47 -17.92
C PRO A 230 6.39 -4.21 -18.58
N SER A 231 6.85 -4.34 -19.81
CA SER A 231 7.22 -3.21 -20.67
C SER A 231 6.19 -3.02 -21.77
N SER A 232 5.91 -1.77 -22.14
CA SER A 232 5.06 -1.42 -23.29
C SER A 232 3.63 -2.02 -23.23
N ARG A 233 3.07 -2.15 -22.03
CA ARG A 233 1.69 -2.59 -21.83
C ARG A 233 0.72 -1.45 -22.18
N ASP A 234 -0.37 -1.77 -22.88
CA ASP A 234 -1.47 -0.86 -23.17
C ASP A 234 -2.77 -1.65 -23.21
N THR A 235 -3.62 -1.43 -22.21
CA THR A 235 -4.94 -2.11 -22.10
C THR A 235 -6.09 -1.26 -22.57
N CYS A 236 -5.87 0.03 -22.89
CA CYS A 236 -6.88 0.98 -23.35
C CYS A 236 -6.56 1.56 -24.73
N THR A 237 -6.50 0.71 -25.74
CA THR A 237 -5.98 0.99 -27.08
C THR A 237 -6.85 1.89 -27.98
N ARG A 238 -7.96 2.46 -27.50
CA ARG A 238 -8.79 3.37 -28.28
C ARG A 238 -8.11 4.74 -28.41
N PRO A 239 -8.23 5.44 -29.57
CA PRO A 239 -7.65 6.78 -29.74
C PRO A 239 -8.10 7.83 -28.72
N SER A 240 -9.25 7.60 -28.05
CA SER A 240 -9.76 8.47 -26.98
C SER A 240 -9.02 8.30 -25.64
N TYR A 241 -8.18 7.28 -25.51
CA TYR A 241 -7.39 6.97 -24.31
C TYR A 241 -5.91 6.85 -24.71
N PRO A 242 -5.23 7.97 -24.97
CA PRO A 242 -3.84 7.95 -25.39
C PRO A 242 -2.91 7.62 -24.22
N GLY A 243 -1.81 6.96 -24.54
CA GLY A 243 -0.77 6.56 -23.58
C GLY A 243 -0.74 5.07 -23.37
N VAL A 244 0.34 4.59 -22.82
CA VAL A 244 0.51 3.20 -22.34
C VAL A 244 0.08 3.11 -20.88
N ASP A 245 -0.19 1.90 -20.39
CA ASP A 245 -0.52 1.69 -18.97
C ASP A 245 0.62 2.24 -18.10
N PRO A 246 0.30 2.97 -17.01
CA PRO A 246 1.30 3.61 -16.15
C PRO A 246 1.92 2.62 -15.15
N VAL A 247 2.60 1.59 -15.67
CA VAL A 247 3.15 0.44 -14.91
C VAL A 247 4.21 0.83 -13.88
N GLU A 248 4.81 2.02 -14.01
CA GLU A 248 5.76 2.60 -13.07
C GLU A 248 5.09 3.36 -11.92
N ASN A 249 3.78 3.54 -11.98
CA ASN A 249 3.05 4.33 -10.98
C ASN A 249 2.86 3.55 -9.67
N PHE A 250 3.12 4.19 -8.55
CA PHE A 250 2.93 3.58 -7.23
C PHE A 250 1.49 3.10 -6.97
N MET A 251 0.50 3.56 -7.75
CA MET A 251 -0.90 3.14 -7.60
C MET A 251 -1.32 1.98 -8.51
N ASP A 252 -0.40 1.37 -9.26
CA ASP A 252 -0.60 0.10 -9.96
C ASP A 252 -0.19 -1.08 -9.06
N TYR A 253 -0.18 -2.33 -9.60
CA TYR A 253 0.11 -3.57 -8.88
C TYR A 253 1.40 -4.26 -9.33
N THR A 254 2.28 -3.52 -9.99
CA THR A 254 3.60 -4.03 -10.40
C THR A 254 4.52 -4.33 -9.20
N ASP A 255 5.61 -5.04 -9.45
CA ASP A 255 6.61 -5.34 -8.43
C ASP A 255 7.36 -4.06 -8.01
N ASP A 256 7.81 -3.98 -6.77
CA ASP A 256 8.49 -2.79 -6.22
C ASP A 256 9.63 -2.27 -7.12
N PRO A 257 10.53 -3.09 -7.71
CA PRO A 257 11.59 -2.56 -8.58
C PRO A 257 11.11 -1.80 -9.82
N CYS A 258 9.84 -1.89 -10.16
CA CYS A 258 9.23 -1.25 -11.33
C CYS A 258 8.39 -0.02 -10.97
N MET A 259 8.11 0.17 -9.69
CA MET A 259 7.34 1.30 -9.16
C MET A 259 8.29 2.43 -8.74
N PHE A 260 8.11 3.63 -9.27
CA PHE A 260 8.98 4.74 -8.89
C PHE A 260 8.32 6.12 -9.03
N ALA A 261 7.03 6.22 -9.42
CA ALA A 261 6.47 7.51 -9.77
C ALA A 261 5.06 7.76 -9.21
N PHE A 262 4.85 9.00 -8.75
CA PHE A 262 3.56 9.69 -8.76
C PHE A 262 3.55 10.74 -9.86
N THR A 263 2.37 11.04 -10.45
CA THR A 263 2.21 12.13 -11.42
C THR A 263 1.99 13.49 -10.72
N ALA A 264 2.12 14.58 -11.47
CA ALA A 264 1.82 15.91 -10.97
C ALA A 264 0.33 16.07 -10.60
N GLY A 265 -0.57 15.45 -11.37
CA GLY A 265 -2.01 15.41 -11.08
C GLY A 265 -2.32 14.64 -9.82
N GLN A 266 -1.66 13.49 -9.59
CA GLN A 266 -1.77 12.75 -8.33
C GLN A 266 -1.30 13.60 -7.14
N ALA A 267 -0.17 14.31 -7.27
CA ALA A 267 0.31 15.22 -6.25
C ALA A 267 -0.70 16.34 -5.93
N ALA A 268 -1.31 16.93 -6.97
CA ALA A 268 -2.35 17.94 -6.81
C ALA A 268 -3.61 17.39 -6.13
N ARG A 269 -4.04 16.16 -6.52
CA ARG A 269 -5.18 15.47 -5.91
C ARG A 269 -4.95 15.18 -4.43
N MET A 270 -3.80 14.63 -4.06
CA MET A 270 -3.41 14.39 -2.66
C MET A 270 -3.46 15.66 -1.82
N LYS A 271 -2.90 16.78 -2.30
CA LYS A 271 -2.96 18.07 -1.60
C LYS A 271 -4.38 18.57 -1.41
N LYS A 272 -5.21 18.42 -2.41
CA LYS A 272 -6.61 18.82 -2.36
C LYS A 272 -7.39 17.99 -1.34
N ALA A 273 -7.18 16.67 -1.33
CA ALA A 273 -7.77 15.75 -0.37
C ALA A 273 -7.31 16.04 1.06
N TRP A 274 -6.03 16.35 1.24
CA TRP A 274 -5.50 16.77 2.54
C TRP A 274 -6.23 17.99 3.08
N ALA A 275 -6.34 19.04 2.27
CA ALA A 275 -7.03 20.27 2.66
C ALA A 275 -8.53 20.07 2.92
N THR A 276 -9.14 19.06 2.32
CA THR A 276 -10.58 18.77 2.46
C THR A 276 -10.88 17.89 3.67
N PHE A 277 -10.05 16.88 3.94
CA PHE A 277 -10.38 15.81 4.88
C PHE A 277 -9.46 15.73 6.10
N ARG A 278 -8.24 16.32 6.04
CA ARG A 278 -7.21 16.14 7.07
C ARG A 278 -6.75 17.43 7.76
N GLN A 279 -7.33 18.57 7.40
CA GLN A 279 -7.09 19.87 8.04
C GLN A 279 -8.26 20.36 8.88
#